data_cf4f8171c6cecc401b55736d2c4953a0
#
_entry.id   cf4f8171c6cecc401b55736d2c4953a0
#
_cell.length_a   1.000
_cell.length_b   1.000
_cell.length_c   1.000
_cell.angle_alpha   90.00
_cell.angle_beta   90.00
_cell.angle_gamma   90.00
#
_symmetry.space_group_name_H-M   'P 1'
#
loop_
_entity.id
_entity.type
_entity.pdbx_description
1 polymer ?
#
loop_
_entity_poly.entity_id
_entity_poly.type
_entity_poly.pdbx_seq_one_letter_code
_entity_poly.pdbx_strand_id
1 'polypeptide(L)'
;MKIAIAQINCTVGDMPGNAAKILDAVKQAKQAGAGLIITPELALSGYPPADLLLREAFCQSCSDALTGLVKAVDGITLIVGHPGFQDGKLFNAASVIQNGKIIQTYYKRILNKTAFFDESYYFDTGSEPCILELAGIKFGIYICADFWLGDLSIEANRRDFDIVLVLSASAYHINKQVSRYQITHRFIQHSGISVIHANLVGGQDELVFDGASFVMNRQGELTHQLGEFVEAIELIEIRNKQPVKGKLTTPQSSMASIYQALCLGVKDYVRKNGFPGALLGLSGGVDSALTLAIAVDALGADNVKTVMMPSQYTANISLDDAHEMAELLGVKHYECSITALFEQYLLKIETDFQILPDSTGSSAMPENLQARIRGTLLMALSNQSGSIVLTTGNKSEIAVGYCTLYGDMAGGFAVLKDVSKTMVYQLCEYRNQMSRVIPERIIRRAPSAELRPDQ
;
A
#
# COMPACT_ATOMS: atom_id res chain seq x y z
N MET A 1 22.39 8.00 24.29
CA MET A 1 22.67 7.74 22.87
C MET A 1 21.46 8.13 22.03
N LYS A 2 21.61 8.28 20.69
CA LYS A 2 20.46 8.47 19.79
C LYS A 2 20.30 7.26 18.90
N ILE A 3 19.05 6.90 18.63
CA ILE A 3 18.62 5.84 17.72
C ILE A 3 17.79 6.48 16.61
N ALA A 4 17.97 6.06 15.37
CA ALA A 4 17.13 6.49 14.26
C ALA A 4 16.16 5.39 13.83
N ILE A 5 14.92 5.77 13.54
CA ILE A 5 13.96 4.95 12.80
C ILE A 5 13.99 5.41 11.35
N ALA A 6 14.21 4.48 10.42
CA ALA A 6 14.03 4.70 8.98
C ALA A 6 12.66 4.16 8.54
N GLN A 7 11.67 5.04 8.42
CA GLN A 7 10.38 4.74 7.80
C GLN A 7 10.50 5.01 6.31
N ILE A 8 10.76 3.96 5.50
CA ILE A 8 11.13 4.08 4.09
C ILE A 8 10.18 3.29 3.19
N ASN A 9 10.01 3.77 1.96
CA ASN A 9 9.20 3.14 0.92
C ASN A 9 10.10 2.29 0.01
N CYS A 10 10.12 0.98 0.26
CA CYS A 10 10.90 0.03 -0.52
C CYS A 10 10.09 -0.52 -1.70
N THR A 11 10.79 -0.88 -2.78
CA THR A 11 10.20 -1.52 -3.95
C THR A 11 10.63 -2.98 -4.00
N VAL A 12 9.68 -3.90 -4.17
CA VAL A 12 9.99 -5.33 -4.30
C VAL A 12 10.84 -5.55 -5.55
N GLY A 13 11.97 -6.24 -5.37
CA GLY A 13 12.89 -6.57 -6.46
C GLY A 13 13.90 -5.48 -6.84
N ASP A 14 13.78 -4.27 -6.32
CA ASP A 14 14.74 -3.18 -6.57
C ASP A 14 15.81 -3.13 -5.45
N MET A 15 16.63 -4.17 -5.34
CA MET A 15 17.68 -4.21 -4.33
C MET A 15 18.66 -3.03 -4.41
N PRO A 16 19.11 -2.58 -5.60
CA PRO A 16 19.97 -1.40 -5.69
C PRO A 16 19.30 -0.11 -5.19
N GLY A 17 18.04 0.14 -5.58
CA GLY A 17 17.28 1.31 -5.15
C GLY A 17 16.97 1.27 -3.65
N ASN A 18 16.59 0.12 -3.11
CA ASN A 18 16.36 -0.05 -1.68
C ASN A 18 17.65 0.13 -0.87
N ALA A 19 18.78 -0.45 -1.32
CA ALA A 19 20.08 -0.27 -0.69
C ALA A 19 20.51 1.21 -0.70
N ALA A 20 20.29 1.93 -1.80
CA ALA A 20 20.58 3.36 -1.89
C ALA A 20 19.75 4.18 -0.89
N LYS A 21 18.45 3.89 -0.75
CA LYS A 21 17.58 4.52 0.26
C LYS A 21 18.05 4.22 1.69
N ILE A 22 18.41 2.97 1.98
CA ILE A 22 18.93 2.58 3.28
C ILE A 22 20.23 3.33 3.59
N LEU A 23 21.16 3.44 2.65
CA LEU A 23 22.41 4.16 2.82
C LEU A 23 22.20 5.67 2.99
N ASP A 24 21.25 6.27 2.30
CA ASP A 24 20.88 7.67 2.50
C ASP A 24 20.31 7.89 3.92
N ALA A 25 19.42 7.00 4.38
CA ALA A 25 18.91 7.03 5.74
C ALA A 25 20.04 6.87 6.78
N VAL A 26 20.98 5.97 6.55
CA VAL A 26 22.20 5.79 7.41
C VAL A 26 23.01 7.07 7.46
N LYS A 27 23.24 7.70 6.32
CA LYS A 27 23.98 8.98 6.22
C LYS A 27 23.29 10.09 7.00
N GLN A 28 21.99 10.27 6.83
CA GLN A 28 21.21 11.27 7.55
C GLN A 28 21.22 11.01 9.05
N ALA A 29 21.01 9.77 9.49
CA ALA A 29 21.05 9.39 10.90
C ALA A 29 22.42 9.65 11.53
N LYS A 30 23.52 9.27 10.83
CA LYS A 30 24.89 9.52 11.29
C LYS A 30 25.19 11.01 11.44
N GLN A 31 24.78 11.84 10.46
CA GLN A 31 24.95 13.30 10.51
C GLN A 31 24.19 13.93 11.67
N ALA A 32 23.05 13.36 12.05
CA ALA A 32 22.25 13.81 13.21
C ALA A 32 22.73 13.23 14.56
N GLY A 33 23.82 12.44 14.54
CA GLY A 33 24.47 11.89 15.72
C GLY A 33 23.83 10.63 16.28
N ALA A 34 23.13 9.85 15.46
CA ALA A 34 22.63 8.53 15.85
C ALA A 34 23.77 7.51 15.91
N GLY A 35 23.77 6.66 16.94
CA GLY A 35 24.67 5.50 17.05
C GLY A 35 24.09 4.21 16.51
N LEU A 36 22.78 4.19 16.30
CA LEU A 36 22.01 3.04 15.79
C LEU A 36 20.90 3.52 14.84
N ILE A 37 20.68 2.82 13.76
CA ILE A 37 19.51 2.99 12.88
C ILE A 37 18.84 1.65 12.63
N ILE A 38 17.49 1.62 12.60
CA ILE A 38 16.69 0.45 12.28
C ILE A 38 15.86 0.71 11.03
N THR A 39 15.75 -0.31 10.16
CA THR A 39 14.88 -0.31 8.98
C THR A 39 13.63 -1.17 9.22
N PRO A 40 12.62 -1.11 8.33
CA PRO A 40 11.51 -2.05 8.35
C PRO A 40 11.93 -3.50 8.04
N GLU A 41 11.00 -4.43 8.25
CA GLU A 41 11.07 -5.83 7.83
C GLU A 41 11.28 -5.93 6.32
N LEU A 42 12.20 -6.83 5.89
CA LEU A 42 12.55 -7.08 4.47
C LEU A 42 12.83 -5.81 3.65
N ALA A 43 13.31 -4.74 4.30
CA ALA A 43 13.53 -3.45 3.64
C ALA A 43 14.46 -3.55 2.42
N LEU A 44 15.42 -4.47 2.42
CA LEU A 44 16.38 -4.63 1.33
C LEU A 44 15.74 -5.25 0.07
N SER A 45 14.89 -6.26 0.22
CA SER A 45 14.18 -6.91 -0.90
C SER A 45 12.90 -6.21 -1.30
N GLY A 46 12.36 -5.34 -0.42
CA GLY A 46 10.95 -4.93 -0.43
C GLY A 46 10.03 -6.01 0.14
N TYR A 47 8.79 -5.66 0.46
CA TYR A 47 7.79 -6.55 1.08
C TYR A 47 6.43 -6.41 0.39
N PRO A 48 5.73 -7.53 0.08
CA PRO A 48 6.16 -8.93 0.20
C PRO A 48 6.89 -9.41 -1.08
N PRO A 49 8.03 -10.10 -0.96
CA PRO A 49 8.75 -10.61 -2.14
C PRO A 49 8.11 -11.88 -2.75
N ALA A 50 7.22 -12.55 -2.02
CA ALA A 50 6.42 -13.70 -2.43
C ALA A 50 7.22 -14.76 -3.23
N ASP A 51 6.73 -15.16 -4.42
CA ASP A 51 7.31 -16.20 -5.26
C ASP A 51 8.71 -15.86 -5.84
N LEU A 52 9.12 -14.61 -5.79
CA LEU A 52 10.48 -14.21 -6.16
C LEU A 52 11.52 -14.90 -5.26
N LEU A 53 11.18 -15.22 -4.02
CA LEU A 53 12.03 -15.94 -3.08
C LEU A 53 12.38 -17.37 -3.55
N LEU A 54 11.60 -17.95 -4.46
CA LEU A 54 11.87 -19.26 -5.08
C LEU A 54 12.92 -19.17 -6.20
N ARG A 55 13.34 -17.97 -6.59
CA ARG A 55 14.29 -17.72 -7.65
C ARG A 55 15.69 -17.49 -7.07
N GLU A 56 16.63 -18.38 -7.37
CA GLU A 56 18.01 -18.30 -6.90
C GLU A 56 18.66 -16.94 -7.24
N ALA A 57 18.45 -16.44 -8.46
CA ALA A 57 18.98 -15.14 -8.89
C ALA A 57 18.47 -13.96 -8.03
N PHE A 58 17.20 -14.00 -7.59
CA PHE A 58 16.66 -12.99 -6.69
C PHE A 58 17.34 -13.04 -5.32
N CYS A 59 17.47 -14.24 -4.76
CA CYS A 59 18.11 -14.45 -3.48
C CYS A 59 19.60 -14.08 -3.51
N GLN A 60 20.30 -14.39 -4.60
CA GLN A 60 21.70 -13.98 -4.80
C GLN A 60 21.81 -12.45 -4.87
N SER A 61 20.91 -11.77 -5.60
CA SER A 61 20.88 -10.30 -5.67
C SER A 61 20.66 -9.66 -4.30
N CYS A 62 19.82 -10.25 -3.44
CA CYS A 62 19.66 -9.80 -2.05
C CYS A 62 20.96 -9.93 -1.24
N SER A 63 21.67 -11.08 -1.39
CA SER A 63 22.94 -11.34 -0.71
C SER A 63 24.04 -10.38 -1.16
N ASP A 64 24.12 -10.10 -2.46
CA ASP A 64 25.08 -9.16 -3.03
C ASP A 64 24.81 -7.72 -2.56
N ALA A 65 23.55 -7.30 -2.53
CA ALA A 65 23.15 -6.00 -2.02
C ALA A 65 23.46 -5.87 -0.51
N LEU A 66 23.20 -6.91 0.28
CA LEU A 66 23.58 -6.94 1.70
C LEU A 66 25.09 -6.78 1.87
N THR A 67 25.86 -7.49 1.06
CA THR A 67 27.34 -7.39 1.06
C THR A 67 27.80 -5.96 0.73
N GLY A 68 27.10 -5.30 -0.19
CA GLY A 68 27.32 -3.88 -0.51
C GLY A 68 27.06 -2.96 0.68
N LEU A 69 25.94 -3.15 1.37
CA LEU A 69 25.59 -2.41 2.59
C LEU A 69 26.63 -2.61 3.69
N VAL A 70 27.07 -3.86 3.91
CA VAL A 70 28.09 -4.20 4.91
C VAL A 70 29.37 -3.40 4.70
N LYS A 71 29.84 -3.30 3.45
CA LYS A 71 31.06 -2.55 3.10
C LYS A 71 30.90 -1.03 3.26
N ALA A 72 29.69 -0.51 3.06
CA ALA A 72 29.40 0.92 3.04
C ALA A 72 29.08 1.51 4.43
N VAL A 73 28.60 0.68 5.36
CA VAL A 73 28.17 1.15 6.70
C VAL A 73 29.36 1.24 7.64
N ASP A 74 29.69 2.47 8.06
CA ASP A 74 30.77 2.78 8.99
C ASP A 74 30.38 3.88 9.97
N GLY A 75 30.85 3.77 11.21
CA GLY A 75 30.67 4.75 12.30
C GLY A 75 29.24 4.88 12.84
N ILE A 76 28.36 3.95 12.49
CA ILE A 76 26.99 3.76 13.02
C ILE A 76 26.64 2.29 12.95
N THR A 77 25.77 1.81 13.83
CA THR A 77 25.20 0.45 13.74
C THR A 77 23.93 0.48 12.92
N LEU A 78 23.81 -0.39 11.90
CA LEU A 78 22.59 -0.57 11.10
C LEU A 78 21.94 -1.92 11.43
N ILE A 79 20.64 -1.92 11.71
CA ILE A 79 19.82 -3.14 11.72
C ILE A 79 18.93 -3.11 10.47
N VAL A 80 19.15 -4.08 9.57
CA VAL A 80 18.47 -4.15 8.27
C VAL A 80 17.69 -5.45 8.10
N GLY A 81 16.40 -5.32 7.70
CA GLY A 81 15.55 -6.46 7.34
C GLY A 81 15.83 -6.93 5.91
N HIS A 82 16.05 -8.23 5.73
CA HIS A 82 16.36 -8.86 4.43
C HIS A 82 16.05 -10.35 4.41
N PRO A 83 15.89 -11.00 3.23
CA PRO A 83 15.97 -12.45 3.11
C PRO A 83 17.37 -12.94 3.45
N GLY A 84 17.51 -13.89 4.37
CA GLY A 84 18.80 -14.41 4.82
C GLY A 84 18.95 -15.89 4.50
N PHE A 85 20.14 -16.31 4.04
CA PHE A 85 20.48 -17.71 3.77
C PHE A 85 21.44 -18.25 4.82
N GLN A 86 21.10 -19.41 5.38
CA GLN A 86 22.00 -20.16 6.25
C GLN A 86 21.73 -21.67 6.13
N ASP A 87 22.78 -22.46 5.94
CA ASP A 87 22.73 -23.93 5.91
C ASP A 87 21.67 -24.51 4.96
N GLY A 88 21.53 -23.90 3.77
CA GLY A 88 20.57 -24.32 2.75
C GLY A 88 19.11 -23.91 3.04
N LYS A 89 18.87 -23.11 4.08
CA LYS A 89 17.57 -22.60 4.48
C LYS A 89 17.46 -21.11 4.21
N LEU A 90 16.22 -20.66 3.94
CA LEU A 90 15.90 -19.27 3.73
C LEU A 90 15.10 -18.72 4.91
N PHE A 91 15.48 -17.58 5.42
CA PHE A 91 14.86 -16.93 6.57
C PHE A 91 14.46 -15.49 6.28
N ASN A 92 13.39 -15.03 6.91
CA ASN A 92 13.14 -13.61 7.10
C ASN A 92 14.06 -13.13 8.22
N ALA A 93 15.05 -12.30 7.87
CA ALA A 93 16.18 -12.00 8.74
C ALA A 93 16.34 -10.50 9.02
N ALA A 94 16.95 -10.19 10.16
CA ALA A 94 17.45 -8.87 10.51
C ALA A 94 18.95 -8.96 10.88
N SER A 95 19.81 -8.39 10.04
CA SER A 95 21.26 -8.35 10.29
C SER A 95 21.69 -7.06 10.97
N VAL A 96 22.55 -7.20 11.96
CA VAL A 96 23.21 -6.08 12.66
C VAL A 96 24.56 -5.85 12.00
N ILE A 97 24.70 -4.70 11.35
CA ILE A 97 25.93 -4.31 10.63
C ILE A 97 26.64 -3.23 11.43
N GLN A 98 27.91 -3.43 11.70
CA GLN A 98 28.77 -2.47 12.39
C GLN A 98 30.19 -2.52 11.83
N ASN A 99 30.75 -1.34 11.51
CA ASN A 99 32.15 -1.19 11.08
C ASN A 99 32.54 -2.20 9.97
N GLY A 100 31.75 -2.30 8.93
CA GLY A 100 32.03 -3.17 7.76
C GLY A 100 31.83 -4.66 8.01
N LYS A 101 31.14 -5.08 9.06
CA LYS A 101 30.88 -6.47 9.40
C LYS A 101 29.44 -6.71 9.87
N ILE A 102 28.89 -7.87 9.55
CA ILE A 102 27.72 -8.39 10.25
C ILE A 102 28.20 -8.97 11.57
N ILE A 103 27.73 -8.40 12.68
CA ILE A 103 28.11 -8.87 14.01
C ILE A 103 27.08 -9.84 14.59
N GLN A 104 25.83 -9.79 14.09
CA GLN A 104 24.74 -10.67 14.53
C GLN A 104 23.66 -10.72 13.46
N THR A 105 22.93 -11.82 13.36
CA THR A 105 21.73 -11.96 12.52
C THR A 105 20.61 -12.62 13.32
N TYR A 106 19.45 -12.00 13.33
CA TYR A 106 18.22 -12.55 13.88
C TYR A 106 17.39 -13.16 12.77
N TYR A 107 16.82 -14.32 12.99
CA TYR A 107 15.90 -15.00 12.10
C TYR A 107 14.51 -15.04 12.73
N LYS A 108 13.49 -14.58 11.97
CA LYS A 108 12.10 -14.53 12.42
C LYS A 108 11.62 -15.90 12.88
N ARG A 109 11.00 -15.94 14.05
CA ARG A 109 10.58 -17.19 14.71
C ARG A 109 9.13 -17.52 14.51
N ILE A 110 8.28 -16.50 14.31
CA ILE A 110 6.85 -16.68 14.08
C ILE A 110 6.53 -16.18 12.68
N LEU A 111 6.29 -17.12 11.77
CA LEU A 111 5.94 -16.83 10.39
C LEU A 111 4.45 -16.49 10.28
N ASN A 112 4.15 -15.40 9.60
CA ASN A 112 2.79 -14.93 9.40
C ASN A 112 2.07 -15.75 8.33
N LYS A 113 0.80 -16.11 8.60
CA LYS A 113 -0.07 -16.84 7.66
C LYS A 113 -1.25 -15.97 7.31
N THR A 114 -1.07 -15.12 6.30
CA THR A 114 -2.15 -14.28 5.76
C THR A 114 -2.56 -14.76 4.38
N ALA A 115 -3.76 -14.39 3.95
CA ALA A 115 -4.27 -14.79 2.63
C ALA A 115 -3.44 -14.19 1.47
N PHE A 116 -2.78 -13.05 1.68
CA PHE A 116 -1.96 -12.39 0.66
C PHE A 116 -0.48 -12.77 0.71
N PHE A 117 0.02 -13.26 1.85
CA PHE A 117 1.40 -13.73 1.99
C PHE A 117 1.52 -14.71 3.15
N ASP A 118 1.61 -16.00 2.84
CA ASP A 118 1.95 -17.04 3.81
C ASP A 118 3.46 -17.23 3.82
N GLU A 119 4.12 -16.67 4.83
CA GLU A 119 5.57 -16.72 4.97
C GLU A 119 6.10 -18.15 5.08
N SER A 120 5.29 -19.08 5.59
CA SER A 120 5.71 -20.48 5.80
C SER A 120 5.93 -21.27 4.51
N TYR A 121 5.47 -20.76 3.35
CA TYR A 121 5.79 -21.34 2.05
C TYR A 121 7.21 -21.01 1.58
N TYR A 122 7.80 -19.94 2.11
CA TYR A 122 9.04 -19.39 1.59
C TYR A 122 10.18 -19.41 2.60
N PHE A 123 9.87 -19.23 3.89
CA PHE A 123 10.87 -19.07 4.94
C PHE A 123 10.83 -20.23 5.94
N ASP A 124 12.02 -20.59 6.40
CA ASP A 124 12.22 -21.43 7.57
C ASP A 124 12.08 -20.61 8.86
N THR A 125 11.70 -21.29 9.94
CA THR A 125 11.51 -20.67 11.26
C THR A 125 12.84 -20.58 12.00
N GLY A 126 13.19 -19.38 12.49
CA GLY A 126 14.31 -19.17 13.40
C GLY A 126 14.03 -19.78 14.79
N SER A 127 15.07 -20.01 15.58
CA SER A 127 14.98 -20.58 16.92
C SER A 127 15.52 -19.65 18.00
N GLU A 128 16.57 -18.91 17.71
CA GLU A 128 17.31 -18.15 18.70
C GLU A 128 16.88 -16.69 18.79
N PRO A 129 16.76 -16.11 19.98
CA PRO A 129 16.58 -14.70 20.17
C PRO A 129 17.87 -13.93 19.89
N CYS A 130 17.73 -12.66 19.54
CA CYS A 130 18.85 -11.78 19.28
C CYS A 130 18.91 -10.65 20.31
N ILE A 131 20.05 -10.52 20.99
CA ILE A 131 20.32 -9.45 21.94
C ILE A 131 21.54 -8.67 21.43
N LEU A 132 21.32 -7.40 21.12
CA LEU A 132 22.40 -6.47 20.79
C LEU A 132 22.72 -5.62 22.02
N GLU A 133 23.96 -5.64 22.47
CA GLU A 133 24.44 -4.71 23.48
C GLU A 133 25.23 -3.57 22.82
N LEU A 134 24.75 -2.33 23.02
CA LEU A 134 25.38 -1.15 22.46
C LEU A 134 25.33 0.00 23.46
N ALA A 135 26.47 0.62 23.76
CA ALA A 135 26.59 1.71 24.72
C ALA A 135 25.97 1.39 26.10
N GLY A 136 26.10 0.15 26.57
CA GLY A 136 25.58 -0.31 27.87
C GLY A 136 24.05 -0.51 27.90
N ILE A 137 23.40 -0.53 26.75
CA ILE A 137 21.96 -0.78 26.58
C ILE A 137 21.79 -2.11 25.87
N LYS A 138 20.91 -2.97 26.38
CA LYS A 138 20.54 -4.25 25.79
C LYS A 138 19.26 -4.14 24.97
N PHE A 139 19.35 -4.39 23.68
CA PHE A 139 18.23 -4.36 22.73
C PHE A 139 17.82 -5.77 22.36
N GLY A 140 16.53 -6.10 22.53
CA GLY A 140 15.92 -7.29 21.94
C GLY A 140 15.44 -6.98 20.52
N ILE A 141 15.85 -7.78 19.51
CA ILE A 141 15.46 -7.58 18.10
C ILE A 141 14.37 -8.57 17.75
N TYR A 142 13.27 -8.08 17.15
CA TYR A 142 12.12 -8.87 16.71
C TYR A 142 11.62 -8.41 15.35
N ILE A 143 11.02 -9.34 14.60
CA ILE A 143 10.44 -9.06 13.30
C ILE A 143 8.93 -9.29 13.35
N CYS A 144 8.16 -8.22 13.21
CA CYS A 144 6.70 -8.15 12.98
C CYS A 144 5.88 -9.18 13.79
N ALA A 145 5.53 -10.35 13.21
CA ALA A 145 4.68 -11.36 13.84
C ALA A 145 5.25 -11.90 15.15
N ASP A 146 6.55 -11.92 15.34
CA ASP A 146 7.18 -12.29 16.61
C ASP A 146 6.65 -11.44 17.76
N PHE A 147 6.45 -10.14 17.49
CA PHE A 147 5.95 -9.19 18.50
C PHE A 147 4.43 -9.25 18.67
N TRP A 148 3.69 -9.59 17.60
CA TRP A 148 2.22 -9.59 17.64
C TRP A 148 1.62 -10.89 18.17
N LEU A 149 2.26 -12.03 17.89
CA LEU A 149 1.72 -13.36 18.14
C LEU A 149 2.51 -14.14 19.20
N GLY A 150 3.73 -13.72 19.52
CA GLY A 150 4.60 -14.36 20.51
C GLY A 150 4.24 -13.97 21.94
N ASP A 151 4.45 -14.90 22.89
CA ASP A 151 4.42 -14.58 24.32
C ASP A 151 5.77 -13.99 24.75
N LEU A 152 6.09 -12.82 24.17
CA LEU A 152 7.37 -12.16 24.37
C LEU A 152 7.54 -11.61 25.79
N SER A 153 6.48 -11.41 26.54
CA SER A 153 6.55 -10.87 27.90
C SER A 153 7.32 -11.78 28.82
N ILE A 154 7.13 -13.10 28.73
CA ILE A 154 7.88 -14.10 29.50
C ILE A 154 9.34 -14.14 29.10
N GLU A 155 9.60 -14.09 27.78
CA GLU A 155 10.98 -14.10 27.26
C GLU A 155 11.74 -12.82 27.63
N ALA A 156 11.12 -11.66 27.47
CA ALA A 156 11.70 -10.37 27.79
C ALA A 156 12.12 -10.28 29.28
N ASN A 157 11.27 -10.75 30.19
CA ASN A 157 11.58 -10.78 31.63
C ASN A 157 12.73 -11.72 31.98
N ARG A 158 12.89 -12.83 31.22
CA ARG A 158 13.99 -13.80 31.43
C ARG A 158 15.34 -13.32 30.90
N ARG A 159 15.37 -12.36 29.95
CA ARG A 159 16.56 -11.99 29.19
C ARG A 159 17.12 -10.62 29.48
N ASP A 160 16.50 -9.86 30.39
CA ASP A 160 17.00 -8.56 30.86
C ASP A 160 17.24 -7.55 29.72
N PHE A 161 16.21 -7.36 28.85
CA PHE A 161 16.24 -6.30 27.82
C PHE A 161 15.95 -4.93 28.44
N ASP A 162 16.61 -3.91 27.94
CA ASP A 162 16.30 -2.52 28.28
C ASP A 162 15.25 -1.93 27.29
N ILE A 163 15.37 -2.29 26.00
CA ILE A 163 14.50 -1.79 24.92
C ILE A 163 14.27 -2.91 23.91
N VAL A 164 13.06 -3.02 23.39
CA VAL A 164 12.72 -3.90 22.26
C VAL A 164 12.67 -3.08 20.98
N LEU A 165 13.33 -3.58 19.93
CA LEU A 165 13.33 -3.06 18.58
C LEU A 165 12.50 -3.99 17.69
N VAL A 166 11.47 -3.44 17.03
CA VAL A 166 10.56 -4.21 16.17
C VAL A 166 10.67 -3.70 14.74
N LEU A 167 11.14 -4.56 13.84
CA LEU A 167 11.13 -4.31 12.40
C LEU A 167 9.82 -4.86 11.84
N SER A 168 9.02 -4.03 11.17
CA SER A 168 7.70 -4.43 10.69
C SER A 168 7.41 -4.02 9.26
N ALA A 169 6.64 -4.87 8.58
CA ALA A 169 5.91 -4.56 7.36
C ALA A 169 4.42 -4.88 7.59
N SER A 170 3.82 -4.14 8.52
CA SER A 170 2.44 -4.33 8.96
C SER A 170 1.50 -3.57 8.05
N ALA A 171 0.75 -4.28 7.19
CA ALA A 171 -0.16 -3.70 6.23
C ALA A 171 -1.28 -2.87 6.90
N TYR A 172 -1.68 -1.80 6.21
CA TYR A 172 -2.73 -0.90 6.65
C TYR A 172 -4.12 -1.56 6.55
N HIS A 173 -4.91 -1.33 7.54
CA HIS A 173 -6.37 -1.41 7.49
C HIS A 173 -6.95 -0.40 8.48
N ILE A 174 -8.24 -0.10 8.37
CA ILE A 174 -8.93 0.83 9.28
C ILE A 174 -8.67 0.41 10.74
N ASN A 175 -8.27 1.36 11.58
CA ASN A 175 -7.93 1.18 13.00
C ASN A 175 -6.66 0.35 13.28
N LYS A 176 -5.81 0.05 12.28
CA LYS A 176 -4.59 -0.75 12.48
C LYS A 176 -3.67 -0.17 13.54
N GLN A 177 -3.49 1.15 13.53
CA GLN A 177 -2.60 1.83 14.49
C GLN A 177 -3.10 1.69 15.94
N VAL A 178 -4.40 1.70 16.15
CA VAL A 178 -4.99 1.46 17.48
C VAL A 178 -4.64 0.05 17.97
N SER A 179 -4.73 -0.95 17.10
CA SER A 179 -4.34 -2.34 17.43
C SER A 179 -2.85 -2.45 17.78
N ARG A 180 -1.98 -1.74 17.01
CA ARG A 180 -0.52 -1.69 17.30
C ARG A 180 -0.26 -1.12 18.68
N TYR A 181 -0.92 -0.03 19.06
CA TYR A 181 -0.78 0.55 20.39
C TYR A 181 -1.28 -0.38 21.49
N GLN A 182 -2.43 -1.00 21.32
CA GLN A 182 -3.02 -1.91 22.33
C GLN A 182 -2.10 -3.10 22.60
N ILE A 183 -1.54 -3.72 21.57
CA ILE A 183 -0.63 -4.86 21.72
C ILE A 183 0.67 -4.41 22.39
N THR A 184 1.24 -3.29 21.94
CA THR A 184 2.48 -2.75 22.53
C THR A 184 2.29 -2.34 23.99
N HIS A 185 1.17 -1.70 24.31
CA HIS A 185 0.84 -1.33 25.69
C HIS A 185 0.68 -2.57 26.59
N ARG A 186 0.00 -3.61 26.10
CA ARG A 186 -0.14 -4.90 26.83
C ARG A 186 1.23 -5.53 27.09
N PHE A 187 2.10 -5.57 26.09
CA PHE A 187 3.48 -6.07 26.26
C PHE A 187 4.22 -5.28 27.35
N ILE A 188 4.18 -3.95 27.30
CA ILE A 188 4.86 -3.07 28.26
C ILE A 188 4.30 -3.26 29.68
N GLN A 189 2.98 -3.40 29.83
CA GLN A 189 2.36 -3.65 31.14
C GLN A 189 2.89 -4.93 31.82
N HIS A 190 3.22 -5.96 31.05
CA HIS A 190 3.74 -7.22 31.57
C HIS A 190 5.26 -7.24 31.76
N SER A 191 6.00 -6.55 30.87
CA SER A 191 7.46 -6.61 30.85
C SER A 191 8.16 -5.38 31.48
N GLY A 192 7.50 -4.23 31.51
CA GLY A 192 8.13 -2.98 31.91
C GLY A 192 9.20 -2.48 30.93
N ILE A 193 9.22 -2.97 29.68
CA ILE A 193 10.27 -2.70 28.69
C ILE A 193 9.77 -1.75 27.61
N SER A 194 10.55 -0.73 27.27
CA SER A 194 10.24 0.22 26.18
C SER A 194 10.29 -0.45 24.81
N VAL A 195 9.47 0.04 23.85
CA VAL A 195 9.38 -0.50 22.50
C VAL A 195 9.64 0.61 21.48
N ILE A 196 10.52 0.34 20.51
CA ILE A 196 10.73 1.14 19.30
C ILE A 196 10.23 0.31 18.12
N HIS A 197 9.20 0.79 17.43
CA HIS A 197 8.54 0.11 16.32
C HIS A 197 8.80 0.85 15.01
N ALA A 198 9.57 0.21 14.11
CA ALA A 198 9.82 0.71 12.75
C ALA A 198 8.92 -0.03 11.76
N ASN A 199 8.04 0.69 11.07
CA ASN A 199 7.12 0.12 10.10
C ASN A 199 7.41 0.61 8.70
N LEU A 200 7.20 -0.27 7.71
CA LEU A 200 7.27 0.05 6.28
C LEU A 200 6.21 1.10 5.92
N VAL A 201 6.53 1.97 4.96
CA VAL A 201 5.57 2.85 4.31
C VAL A 201 5.57 2.59 2.80
N GLY A 202 4.43 2.76 2.14
CA GLY A 202 4.31 2.63 0.68
C GLY A 202 3.20 1.69 0.24
N GLY A 203 2.94 1.68 -1.07
CA GLY A 203 2.06 0.71 -1.75
C GLY A 203 2.90 -0.36 -2.45
N GLN A 204 2.46 -1.61 -2.40
CA GLN A 204 3.04 -2.71 -3.15
C GLN A 204 1.94 -3.70 -3.51
N ASP A 205 1.76 -3.95 -4.81
CA ASP A 205 0.67 -4.78 -5.33
C ASP A 205 -0.69 -4.31 -4.78
N GLU A 206 -1.41 -5.15 -4.05
CA GLU A 206 -2.69 -4.83 -3.42
C GLU A 206 -2.56 -4.23 -2.02
N LEU A 207 -1.35 -4.14 -1.47
CA LEU A 207 -1.12 -3.75 -0.09
C LEU A 207 -0.69 -2.30 0.02
N VAL A 208 -1.11 -1.66 1.10
CA VAL A 208 -0.61 -0.35 1.51
C VAL A 208 -0.06 -0.46 2.92
N PHE A 209 1.08 0.16 3.15
CA PHE A 209 1.74 0.29 4.45
C PHE A 209 1.72 1.74 4.85
N ASP A 210 1.17 2.02 6.00
CA ASP A 210 0.94 3.38 6.49
C ASP A 210 2.17 4.02 7.16
N GLY A 211 3.25 3.27 7.37
CA GLY A 211 4.33 3.75 8.20
C GLY A 211 3.87 3.88 9.65
N ALA A 212 3.59 5.10 10.09
CA ALA A 212 3.13 5.39 11.44
C ALA A 212 3.98 4.73 12.53
N SER A 213 5.29 4.65 12.31
CA SER A 213 6.26 4.14 13.27
C SER A 213 6.17 4.91 14.59
N PHE A 214 6.42 4.25 15.68
CA PHE A 214 6.22 4.88 17.00
C PHE A 214 7.15 4.32 18.08
N VAL A 215 7.22 5.04 19.20
CA VAL A 215 7.98 4.64 20.37
C VAL A 215 7.11 4.78 21.62
N MET A 216 7.09 3.73 22.45
CA MET A 216 6.47 3.75 23.77
C MET A 216 7.52 3.49 24.86
N ASN A 217 7.48 4.28 25.93
CA ASN A 217 8.35 4.08 27.09
C ASN A 217 7.83 2.95 27.99
N ARG A 218 8.59 2.59 29.04
CA ARG A 218 8.22 1.52 29.98
C ARG A 218 6.95 1.78 30.80
N GLN A 219 6.44 3.01 30.81
CA GLN A 219 5.15 3.38 31.42
C GLN A 219 3.98 3.19 30.44
N GLY A 220 4.25 2.80 29.18
CA GLY A 220 3.25 2.67 28.13
C GLY A 220 2.85 4.01 27.51
N GLU A 221 3.61 5.08 27.77
CA GLU A 221 3.35 6.39 27.18
C GLU A 221 3.99 6.48 25.80
N LEU A 222 3.25 7.04 24.85
CA LEU A 222 3.76 7.34 23.51
C LEU A 222 4.77 8.49 23.60
N THR A 223 6.01 8.24 23.22
CA THR A 223 7.07 9.26 23.22
C THR A 223 7.36 9.83 21.85
N HIS A 224 7.23 9.02 20.80
CA HIS A 224 7.38 9.45 19.41
C HIS A 224 6.28 8.83 18.55
N GLN A 225 5.81 9.60 17.58
CA GLN A 225 4.88 9.17 16.55
C GLN A 225 5.28 9.80 15.22
N LEU A 226 5.62 8.96 14.25
CA LEU A 226 5.90 9.40 12.89
C LEU A 226 4.60 9.59 12.11
N GLY A 227 4.68 10.37 11.02
CA GLY A 227 3.54 10.60 10.13
C GLY A 227 3.11 9.33 9.39
N GLU A 228 1.82 9.26 9.07
CA GLU A 228 1.25 8.23 8.21
C GLU A 228 1.51 8.54 6.73
N PHE A 229 1.71 7.49 5.91
CA PHE A 229 1.83 7.54 4.44
C PHE A 229 2.97 8.41 3.88
N VAL A 230 3.99 8.69 4.70
CA VAL A 230 5.17 9.48 4.31
C VAL A 230 6.46 8.79 4.73
N GLU A 231 7.51 8.92 3.92
CA GLU A 231 8.85 8.53 4.33
C GLU A 231 9.37 9.51 5.40
N ALA A 232 10.06 8.97 6.40
CA ALA A 232 10.62 9.78 7.48
C ALA A 232 11.81 9.09 8.13
N ILE A 233 12.76 9.90 8.62
CA ILE A 233 13.83 9.47 9.51
C ILE A 233 13.65 10.25 10.81
N GLU A 234 13.38 9.54 11.91
CA GLU A 234 13.13 10.14 13.21
C GLU A 234 14.22 9.73 14.22
N LEU A 235 14.67 10.68 15.00
CA LEU A 235 15.69 10.47 16.01
C LEU A 235 15.08 10.33 17.39
N ILE A 236 15.41 9.24 18.06
CA ILE A 236 14.97 8.93 19.41
C ILE A 236 16.17 9.10 20.36
N GLU A 237 16.11 10.07 21.25
CA GLU A 237 17.11 10.19 22.31
C GLU A 237 16.84 9.15 23.39
N ILE A 238 17.86 8.36 23.74
CA ILE A 238 17.83 7.41 24.86
C ILE A 238 18.69 7.97 26.01
N ARG A 239 18.05 8.16 27.15
CA ARG A 239 18.68 8.61 28.37
C ARG A 239 18.31 7.68 29.53
N ASN A 240 19.27 7.23 30.31
CA ASN A 240 19.06 6.26 31.38
C ASN A 240 18.28 5.02 30.92
N LYS A 241 18.65 4.48 29.73
CA LYS A 241 18.03 3.31 29.09
C LYS A 241 16.53 3.49 28.75
N GLN A 242 16.04 4.73 28.60
CA GLN A 242 14.66 5.07 28.30
C GLN A 242 14.59 6.06 27.15
N PRO A 243 13.58 5.93 26.25
CA PRO A 243 13.32 6.96 25.26
C PRO A 243 12.82 8.24 25.94
N VAL A 244 13.45 9.35 25.60
CA VAL A 244 13.04 10.69 26.04
C VAL A 244 11.85 11.12 25.17
N LYS A 245 10.94 11.90 25.73
CA LYS A 245 9.80 12.44 24.98
C LYS A 245 10.28 13.30 23.80
N GLY A 246 9.81 12.99 22.61
CA GLY A 246 10.16 13.65 21.36
C GLY A 246 8.92 14.08 20.57
N LYS A 247 8.97 13.98 19.24
CA LYS A 247 7.93 14.45 18.33
C LYS A 247 6.75 13.49 18.32
N LEU A 248 5.56 14.04 18.49
CA LEU A 248 4.30 13.33 18.32
C LEU A 248 3.52 13.97 17.17
N THR A 249 3.50 13.27 16.02
CA THR A 249 2.63 13.66 14.91
C THR A 249 1.18 13.31 15.27
N THR A 250 0.27 14.26 15.12
CA THR A 250 -1.15 14.04 15.39
C THR A 250 -1.69 13.01 14.39
N PRO A 251 -2.36 11.95 14.85
CA PRO A 251 -3.02 10.99 13.96
C PRO A 251 -4.06 11.68 13.08
N GLN A 252 -4.20 11.19 11.85
CA GLN A 252 -5.20 11.72 10.94
C GLN A 252 -6.61 11.24 11.31
N SER A 253 -7.63 11.93 10.77
CA SER A 253 -8.99 11.40 10.84
C SER A 253 -9.10 10.11 10.02
N SER A 254 -10.05 9.25 10.36
CA SER A 254 -10.26 7.98 9.63
C SER A 254 -10.46 8.20 8.12
N MET A 255 -11.24 9.22 7.73
CA MET A 255 -11.48 9.54 6.31
C MET A 255 -10.20 10.01 5.61
N ALA A 256 -9.39 10.84 6.28
CA ALA A 256 -8.10 11.29 5.76
C ALA A 256 -7.15 10.11 5.56
N SER A 257 -7.05 9.22 6.54
CA SER A 257 -6.18 8.04 6.51
C SER A 257 -6.58 7.08 5.36
N ILE A 258 -7.89 6.79 5.21
CA ILE A 258 -8.39 5.95 4.11
C ILE A 258 -8.09 6.59 2.76
N TYR A 259 -8.39 7.88 2.61
CA TYR A 259 -8.16 8.60 1.34
C TYR A 259 -6.67 8.60 0.96
N GLN A 260 -5.78 8.86 1.90
CA GLN A 260 -4.34 8.83 1.66
C GLN A 260 -3.82 7.44 1.35
N ALA A 261 -4.37 6.39 1.98
CA ALA A 261 -4.03 5.01 1.66
C ALA A 261 -4.36 4.69 0.19
N LEU A 262 -5.53 5.12 -0.30
CA LEU A 262 -5.94 4.93 -1.71
C LEU A 262 -5.02 5.71 -2.66
N CYS A 263 -4.69 6.96 -2.34
CA CYS A 263 -3.76 7.77 -3.13
C CYS A 263 -2.36 7.15 -3.17
N LEU A 264 -1.83 6.68 -2.02
CA LEU A 264 -0.52 6.05 -1.96
C LEU A 264 -0.49 4.74 -2.75
N GLY A 265 -1.54 3.92 -2.65
CA GLY A 265 -1.69 2.68 -3.41
C GLY A 265 -1.62 2.92 -4.91
N VAL A 266 -2.42 3.87 -5.44
CA VAL A 266 -2.39 4.25 -6.87
C VAL A 266 -1.03 4.78 -7.28
N LYS A 267 -0.49 5.73 -6.51
CA LYS A 267 0.81 6.36 -6.79
C LYS A 267 1.92 5.35 -6.93
N ASP A 268 2.04 4.48 -5.95
CA ASP A 268 3.15 3.52 -5.89
C ASP A 268 2.97 2.41 -6.92
N TYR A 269 1.74 1.91 -7.12
CA TYR A 269 1.49 0.91 -8.15
C TYR A 269 1.88 1.42 -9.54
N VAL A 270 1.45 2.63 -9.91
CA VAL A 270 1.77 3.24 -11.20
C VAL A 270 3.28 3.45 -11.35
N ARG A 271 3.93 4.04 -10.34
CA ARG A 271 5.35 4.40 -10.41
C ARG A 271 6.30 3.21 -10.33
N LYS A 272 6.05 2.27 -9.40
CA LYS A 272 6.90 1.09 -9.20
C LYS A 272 6.87 0.13 -10.38
N ASN A 273 5.74 0.11 -11.12
CA ASN A 273 5.60 -0.69 -12.35
C ASN A 273 6.01 0.08 -13.63
N GLY A 274 6.47 1.33 -13.50
CA GLY A 274 6.98 2.12 -14.64
C GLY A 274 5.91 2.61 -15.60
N PHE A 275 4.63 2.67 -15.21
CA PHE A 275 3.58 3.22 -16.04
C PHE A 275 3.72 4.75 -16.17
N PRO A 276 3.56 5.33 -17.36
CA PRO A 276 3.66 6.79 -17.56
C PRO A 276 2.48 7.56 -16.97
N GLY A 277 1.38 6.88 -16.63
CA GLY A 277 0.19 7.50 -16.06
C GLY A 277 -0.99 6.54 -16.01
N ALA A 278 -2.18 7.07 -15.77
CA ALA A 278 -3.41 6.31 -15.63
C ALA A 278 -4.48 6.78 -16.65
N LEU A 279 -5.35 5.84 -17.00
CA LEU A 279 -6.53 6.02 -17.84
C LEU A 279 -7.74 5.46 -17.12
N LEU A 280 -8.89 6.14 -17.15
CA LEU A 280 -10.14 5.59 -16.62
C LEU A 280 -11.36 6.02 -17.42
N GLY A 281 -12.41 5.19 -17.37
CA GLY A 281 -13.73 5.55 -17.84
C GLY A 281 -14.40 6.50 -16.84
N LEU A 282 -14.79 7.70 -17.29
CA LEU A 282 -15.50 8.67 -16.45
C LEU A 282 -16.98 8.66 -16.89
N SER A 283 -17.84 8.07 -16.06
CA SER A 283 -19.24 7.84 -16.39
C SER A 283 -20.19 8.94 -15.89
N GLY A 284 -19.68 9.92 -15.11
CA GLY A 284 -20.52 10.87 -14.38
C GLY A 284 -21.13 10.28 -13.10
N GLY A 285 -20.82 9.04 -12.74
CA GLY A 285 -21.20 8.40 -11.48
C GLY A 285 -20.18 8.59 -10.37
N VAL A 286 -20.62 8.43 -9.11
CA VAL A 286 -19.84 8.73 -7.89
C VAL A 286 -18.55 7.91 -7.76
N ASP A 287 -18.56 6.63 -8.22
CA ASP A 287 -17.39 5.74 -8.13
C ASP A 287 -16.28 6.19 -9.09
N SER A 288 -16.64 6.46 -10.36
CA SER A 288 -15.69 6.98 -11.34
C SER A 288 -15.17 8.38 -10.94
N ALA A 289 -16.01 9.19 -10.32
CA ALA A 289 -15.62 10.50 -9.81
C ALA A 289 -14.61 10.38 -8.66
N LEU A 290 -14.87 9.54 -7.66
CA LEU A 290 -13.91 9.31 -6.58
C LEU A 290 -12.60 8.74 -7.11
N THR A 291 -12.67 7.77 -8.02
CA THR A 291 -11.48 7.16 -8.64
C THR A 291 -10.64 8.21 -9.37
N LEU A 292 -11.28 9.13 -10.11
CA LEU A 292 -10.60 10.23 -10.79
C LEU A 292 -9.93 11.18 -9.80
N ALA A 293 -10.64 11.58 -8.74
CA ALA A 293 -10.10 12.47 -7.72
C ALA A 293 -8.86 11.85 -7.04
N ILE A 294 -8.91 10.57 -6.67
CA ILE A 294 -7.79 9.82 -6.10
C ILE A 294 -6.63 9.74 -7.10
N ALA A 295 -6.90 9.43 -8.37
CA ALA A 295 -5.87 9.31 -9.39
C ALA A 295 -5.13 10.64 -9.61
N VAL A 296 -5.85 11.76 -9.64
CA VAL A 296 -5.26 13.11 -9.81
C VAL A 296 -4.45 13.50 -8.58
N ASP A 297 -4.95 13.27 -7.38
CA ASP A 297 -4.22 13.56 -6.14
C ASP A 297 -2.95 12.68 -6.00
N ALA A 298 -2.99 11.45 -6.53
CA ALA A 298 -1.86 10.51 -6.50
C ALA A 298 -0.78 10.82 -7.56
N LEU A 299 -1.19 11.18 -8.76
CA LEU A 299 -0.31 11.21 -9.96
C LEU A 299 -0.09 12.62 -10.53
N GLY A 300 -0.98 13.56 -10.22
CA GLY A 300 -1.10 14.86 -10.88
C GLY A 300 -1.95 14.79 -12.16
N ALA A 301 -2.64 15.89 -12.49
CA ALA A 301 -3.60 15.98 -13.60
C ALA A 301 -2.98 15.59 -14.96
N ASP A 302 -1.75 16.00 -15.23
CA ASP A 302 -1.04 15.73 -16.51
C ASP A 302 -0.83 14.23 -16.79
N ASN A 303 -0.83 13.39 -15.73
CA ASN A 303 -0.60 11.96 -15.83
C ASN A 303 -1.90 11.13 -15.79
N VAL A 304 -3.06 11.80 -15.80
CA VAL A 304 -4.38 11.15 -15.76
C VAL A 304 -5.19 11.56 -16.98
N LYS A 305 -5.77 10.56 -17.67
CA LYS A 305 -6.66 10.76 -18.80
C LYS A 305 -8.00 10.11 -18.53
N THR A 306 -9.08 10.73 -18.99
CA THR A 306 -10.43 10.19 -18.82
C THR A 306 -11.11 10.03 -20.17
N VAL A 307 -11.98 9.02 -20.27
CA VAL A 307 -12.78 8.74 -21.46
C VAL A 307 -14.23 8.58 -21.04
N MET A 308 -15.12 9.45 -21.53
CA MET A 308 -16.56 9.22 -21.51
C MET A 308 -16.97 8.40 -22.72
N MET A 309 -17.73 7.35 -22.51
CA MET A 309 -18.14 6.39 -23.57
C MET A 309 -19.65 6.26 -23.57
N PRO A 310 -20.39 7.29 -24.07
CA PRO A 310 -21.83 7.28 -24.03
C PRO A 310 -22.43 6.26 -24.99
N SER A 311 -23.56 5.70 -24.58
CA SER A 311 -24.51 4.96 -25.43
C SER A 311 -25.79 5.77 -25.61
N GLN A 312 -26.75 5.22 -26.37
CA GLN A 312 -28.09 5.82 -26.52
C GLN A 312 -28.87 5.95 -25.20
N TYR A 313 -28.44 5.26 -24.16
CA TYR A 313 -29.09 5.26 -22.83
C TYR A 313 -28.43 6.24 -21.85
N THR A 314 -27.29 6.81 -22.23
CA THR A 314 -26.55 7.72 -21.35
C THR A 314 -27.28 9.07 -21.23
N ALA A 315 -27.60 9.45 -20.00
CA ALA A 315 -28.28 10.70 -19.74
C ALA A 315 -27.35 11.92 -19.96
N ASN A 316 -27.87 13.01 -20.53
CA ASN A 316 -27.10 14.24 -20.75
C ASN A 316 -26.47 14.78 -19.46
N ILE A 317 -27.18 14.65 -18.34
CA ILE A 317 -26.66 15.07 -17.04
C ILE A 317 -25.36 14.32 -16.65
N SER A 318 -25.18 13.09 -17.06
CA SER A 318 -23.96 12.32 -16.81
C SER A 318 -22.79 12.80 -17.68
N LEU A 319 -23.08 13.25 -18.90
CA LEU A 319 -22.10 13.89 -19.79
C LEU A 319 -21.64 15.23 -19.20
N ASP A 320 -22.60 16.07 -18.79
CA ASP A 320 -22.34 17.39 -18.20
C ASP A 320 -21.48 17.25 -16.91
N ASP A 321 -21.85 16.30 -16.05
CA ASP A 321 -21.14 16.04 -14.79
C ASP A 321 -19.71 15.54 -15.01
N ALA A 322 -19.51 14.65 -15.99
CA ALA A 322 -18.18 14.15 -16.34
C ALA A 322 -17.30 15.27 -16.89
N HIS A 323 -17.87 16.13 -17.75
CA HIS A 323 -17.17 17.27 -18.33
C HIS A 323 -16.78 18.30 -17.27
N GLU A 324 -17.75 18.74 -16.44
CA GLU A 324 -17.49 19.66 -15.32
C GLU A 324 -16.38 19.16 -14.39
N MET A 325 -16.40 17.88 -14.04
CA MET A 325 -15.38 17.31 -13.17
C MET A 325 -14.00 17.24 -13.82
N ALA A 326 -13.93 16.89 -15.12
CA ALA A 326 -12.67 16.87 -15.86
C ALA A 326 -12.04 18.27 -15.97
N GLU A 327 -12.85 19.30 -16.18
CA GLU A 327 -12.43 20.71 -16.15
C GLU A 327 -11.94 21.15 -14.78
N LEU A 328 -12.69 20.86 -13.71
CA LEU A 328 -12.32 21.20 -12.33
C LEU A 328 -10.99 20.60 -11.89
N LEU A 329 -10.68 19.38 -12.37
CA LEU A 329 -9.43 18.69 -12.07
C LEU A 329 -8.32 18.96 -13.08
N GLY A 330 -8.62 19.64 -14.21
CA GLY A 330 -7.65 19.99 -15.25
C GLY A 330 -7.09 18.77 -16.01
N VAL A 331 -7.85 17.68 -16.10
CA VAL A 331 -7.41 16.45 -16.77
C VAL A 331 -7.80 16.44 -18.24
N LYS A 332 -7.04 15.71 -19.06
CA LYS A 332 -7.38 15.49 -20.45
C LYS A 332 -8.57 14.54 -20.56
N HIS A 333 -9.67 15.04 -21.08
CA HIS A 333 -10.94 14.32 -21.22
C HIS A 333 -11.26 14.04 -22.70
N TYR A 334 -11.69 12.82 -23.00
CA TYR A 334 -12.10 12.40 -24.33
C TYR A 334 -13.53 11.89 -24.27
N GLU A 335 -14.27 12.10 -25.35
CA GLU A 335 -15.59 11.49 -25.57
C GLU A 335 -15.53 10.53 -26.76
N CYS A 336 -16.03 9.31 -26.57
CA CYS A 336 -16.07 8.26 -27.59
C CYS A 336 -17.36 7.47 -27.50
N SER A 337 -18.39 7.86 -28.28
CA SER A 337 -19.66 7.14 -28.29
C SER A 337 -19.49 5.68 -28.73
N ILE A 338 -20.13 4.77 -27.98
CA ILE A 338 -20.15 3.35 -28.30
C ILE A 338 -21.37 2.94 -29.14
N THR A 339 -22.31 3.84 -29.43
CA THR A 339 -23.60 3.55 -30.05
C THR A 339 -23.46 2.77 -31.37
N ALA A 340 -22.62 3.28 -32.28
CA ALA A 340 -22.44 2.62 -33.58
C ALA A 340 -21.80 1.22 -33.45
N LEU A 341 -20.86 1.04 -32.54
CA LEU A 341 -20.24 -0.27 -32.27
C LEU A 341 -21.27 -1.24 -31.69
N PHE A 342 -22.05 -0.77 -30.74
CA PHE A 342 -23.09 -1.57 -30.09
C PHE A 342 -24.14 -2.05 -31.11
N GLU A 343 -24.65 -1.14 -31.97
CA GLU A 343 -25.58 -1.47 -33.01
C GLU A 343 -25.04 -2.50 -34.03
N GLN A 344 -23.78 -2.34 -34.42
CA GLN A 344 -23.11 -3.29 -35.32
C GLN A 344 -22.97 -4.68 -34.70
N TYR A 345 -22.66 -4.79 -33.41
CA TYR A 345 -22.63 -6.08 -32.70
C TYR A 345 -24.01 -6.73 -32.64
N LEU A 346 -25.05 -5.95 -32.32
CA LEU A 346 -26.42 -6.47 -32.27
C LEU A 346 -26.86 -6.99 -33.64
N LEU A 347 -26.65 -6.18 -34.70
CA LEU A 347 -26.98 -6.58 -36.07
C LEU A 347 -26.26 -7.86 -36.49
N LYS A 348 -24.97 -7.99 -36.12
CA LYS A 348 -24.18 -9.18 -36.44
C LYS A 348 -24.68 -10.42 -35.73
N ILE A 349 -25.05 -10.31 -34.44
CA ILE A 349 -25.63 -11.39 -33.65
C ILE A 349 -26.97 -11.82 -34.23
N GLU A 350 -27.84 -10.87 -34.57
CA GLU A 350 -29.13 -11.15 -35.19
C GLU A 350 -28.99 -11.86 -36.55
N THR A 351 -28.12 -11.32 -37.41
CA THR A 351 -27.98 -11.82 -38.78
C THR A 351 -27.32 -13.19 -38.84
N ASP A 352 -26.21 -13.39 -38.10
CA ASP A 352 -25.39 -14.60 -38.22
C ASP A 352 -25.90 -15.76 -37.36
N PHE A 353 -26.49 -15.45 -36.19
CA PHE A 353 -26.94 -16.46 -35.25
C PHE A 353 -28.48 -16.61 -35.22
N GLN A 354 -29.22 -15.77 -35.94
CA GLN A 354 -30.69 -15.76 -35.96
C GLN A 354 -31.31 -15.61 -34.55
N ILE A 355 -30.60 -14.92 -33.66
CA ILE A 355 -31.07 -14.65 -32.31
C ILE A 355 -31.76 -13.29 -32.35
N LEU A 356 -33.09 -13.29 -32.20
CA LEU A 356 -33.86 -12.04 -32.10
C LEU A 356 -33.54 -11.32 -30.75
N PRO A 357 -33.54 -9.99 -30.73
CA PRO A 357 -33.47 -9.23 -29.50
C PRO A 357 -34.56 -9.68 -28.53
N ASP A 358 -34.22 -9.90 -27.26
CA ASP A 358 -35.18 -10.27 -26.23
C ASP A 358 -36.21 -9.15 -26.02
N SER A 359 -37.41 -9.35 -26.55
CA SER A 359 -38.53 -8.41 -26.43
C SER A 359 -39.06 -8.28 -24.99
N THR A 360 -38.65 -9.19 -24.10
CA THR A 360 -39.08 -9.18 -22.68
C THR A 360 -38.14 -8.34 -21.79
N GLY A 361 -37.00 -7.94 -22.33
CA GLY A 361 -35.99 -7.18 -21.55
C GLY A 361 -35.37 -7.97 -20.40
N SER A 362 -35.48 -9.29 -20.40
CA SER A 362 -34.94 -10.15 -19.33
C SER A 362 -33.48 -10.54 -19.57
N SER A 363 -32.97 -10.35 -20.78
CA SER A 363 -31.57 -10.70 -21.14
C SER A 363 -30.59 -9.64 -20.69
N ALA A 364 -29.58 -10.05 -19.93
CA ALA A 364 -28.43 -9.22 -19.59
C ALA A 364 -27.42 -9.01 -20.75
N MET A 365 -27.70 -9.61 -21.94
CA MET A 365 -26.77 -9.58 -23.08
C MET A 365 -26.48 -8.15 -23.56
N PRO A 366 -27.47 -7.26 -23.79
CA PRO A 366 -27.20 -5.93 -24.28
C PRO A 366 -26.44 -5.06 -23.28
N GLU A 367 -26.74 -5.20 -22.00
CA GLU A 367 -26.02 -4.46 -20.91
C GLU A 367 -24.56 -4.91 -20.84
N ASN A 368 -24.34 -6.23 -20.80
CA ASN A 368 -23.01 -6.82 -20.76
C ASN A 368 -22.19 -6.51 -22.02
N LEU A 369 -22.83 -6.44 -23.19
CA LEU A 369 -22.17 -6.08 -24.45
C LEU A 369 -21.64 -4.64 -24.40
N GLN A 370 -22.44 -3.68 -23.91
CA GLN A 370 -22.00 -2.29 -23.73
C GLN A 370 -20.79 -2.20 -22.79
N ALA A 371 -20.83 -2.90 -21.65
CA ALA A 371 -19.71 -2.92 -20.70
C ALA A 371 -18.44 -3.47 -21.35
N ARG A 372 -18.53 -4.56 -22.14
CA ARG A 372 -17.38 -5.16 -22.83
C ARG A 372 -16.82 -4.28 -23.93
N ILE A 373 -17.66 -3.57 -24.69
CA ILE A 373 -17.21 -2.59 -25.70
C ILE A 373 -16.40 -1.49 -25.00
N ARG A 374 -16.88 -0.94 -23.89
CA ARG A 374 -16.16 0.06 -23.10
C ARG A 374 -14.82 -0.48 -22.59
N GLY A 375 -14.81 -1.67 -22.01
CA GLY A 375 -13.59 -2.32 -21.54
C GLY A 375 -12.56 -2.52 -22.67
N THR A 376 -13.00 -2.98 -23.83
CA THR A 376 -12.13 -3.18 -25.01
C THR A 376 -11.52 -1.86 -25.48
N LEU A 377 -12.30 -0.78 -25.54
CA LEU A 377 -11.81 0.55 -25.93
C LEU A 377 -10.77 1.08 -24.94
N LEU A 378 -11.03 0.97 -23.64
CA LEU A 378 -10.08 1.39 -22.59
C LEU A 378 -8.78 0.60 -22.69
N MET A 379 -8.83 -0.71 -22.89
CA MET A 379 -7.63 -1.54 -23.04
C MET A 379 -6.86 -1.24 -24.33
N ALA A 380 -7.54 -0.94 -25.43
CA ALA A 380 -6.88 -0.49 -26.66
C ALA A 380 -6.14 0.83 -26.46
N LEU A 381 -6.76 1.80 -25.77
CA LEU A 381 -6.12 3.08 -25.45
C LEU A 381 -4.95 2.90 -24.45
N SER A 382 -5.07 1.98 -23.49
CA SER A 382 -4.00 1.59 -22.58
C SER A 382 -2.79 1.05 -23.34
N ASN A 383 -3.00 0.09 -24.25
CA ASN A 383 -1.94 -0.48 -25.06
C ASN A 383 -1.25 0.57 -25.95
N GLN A 384 -2.02 1.51 -26.48
CA GLN A 384 -1.49 2.59 -27.33
C GLN A 384 -0.69 3.62 -26.54
N SER A 385 -1.10 3.94 -25.30
CA SER A 385 -0.49 5.01 -24.48
C SER A 385 0.52 4.51 -23.47
N GLY A 386 0.55 3.22 -23.18
CA GLY A 386 1.29 2.64 -22.06
C GLY A 386 0.69 2.93 -20.69
N SER A 387 -0.37 3.76 -20.60
CA SER A 387 -1.00 4.13 -19.32
C SER A 387 -1.85 2.96 -18.80
N ILE A 388 -1.83 2.75 -17.48
CA ILE A 388 -2.65 1.71 -16.85
C ILE A 388 -4.12 2.12 -16.81
N VAL A 389 -5.04 1.17 -17.01
CA VAL A 389 -6.46 1.40 -16.76
C VAL A 389 -6.78 1.20 -15.29
N LEU A 390 -7.37 2.22 -14.66
CA LEU A 390 -7.93 2.14 -13.31
C LEU A 390 -9.40 1.74 -13.40
N THR A 391 -9.80 0.68 -12.69
CA THR A 391 -11.20 0.29 -12.58
C THR A 391 -11.89 1.02 -11.44
N THR A 392 -13.21 1.20 -11.58
CA THR A 392 -14.01 2.02 -10.68
C THR A 392 -14.96 1.21 -9.79
N GLY A 393 -14.94 -0.14 -9.93
CA GLY A 393 -15.80 -1.03 -9.16
C GLY A 393 -15.51 -0.96 -7.66
N ASN A 394 -16.53 -0.76 -6.85
CA ASN A 394 -16.43 -0.70 -5.39
C ASN A 394 -16.67 -2.08 -4.73
N LYS A 395 -16.35 -2.18 -3.44
CA LYS A 395 -16.49 -3.42 -2.66
C LYS A 395 -17.92 -3.97 -2.66
N SER A 396 -18.93 -3.10 -2.61
CA SER A 396 -20.33 -3.53 -2.55
C SER A 396 -20.79 -4.18 -3.87
N GLU A 397 -20.37 -3.63 -5.00
CA GLU A 397 -20.63 -4.19 -6.33
C GLU A 397 -19.94 -5.55 -6.49
N ILE A 398 -18.67 -5.66 -6.12
CA ILE A 398 -17.90 -6.92 -6.19
C ILE A 398 -18.52 -7.97 -5.27
N ALA A 399 -18.93 -7.61 -4.07
CA ALA A 399 -19.49 -8.54 -3.08
C ALA A 399 -20.81 -9.18 -3.51
N VAL A 400 -21.63 -8.46 -4.30
CA VAL A 400 -22.92 -8.97 -4.82
C VAL A 400 -22.83 -9.48 -6.26
N GLY A 401 -21.65 -9.39 -6.88
CA GLY A 401 -21.45 -9.80 -8.28
C GLY A 401 -22.08 -8.84 -9.29
N TYR A 402 -22.34 -7.59 -8.91
CA TYR A 402 -22.85 -6.56 -9.83
C TYR A 402 -21.69 -5.97 -10.65
N CYS A 403 -21.18 -6.80 -11.55
CA CYS A 403 -20.06 -6.47 -12.43
C CYS A 403 -20.10 -7.36 -13.68
N THR A 404 -19.53 -6.87 -14.77
CA THR A 404 -19.45 -7.60 -16.03
C THR A 404 -18.00 -8.06 -16.26
N LEU A 405 -17.80 -9.39 -16.31
CA LEU A 405 -16.50 -9.97 -16.67
C LEU A 405 -16.05 -9.47 -18.05
N TYR A 406 -14.81 -9.06 -18.16
CA TYR A 406 -14.19 -8.46 -19.35
C TYR A 406 -14.85 -7.12 -19.79
N GLY A 407 -15.67 -6.51 -18.94
CA GLY A 407 -16.32 -5.23 -19.17
C GLY A 407 -15.79 -4.15 -18.22
N ASP A 408 -16.59 -3.74 -17.27
CA ASP A 408 -16.27 -2.73 -16.26
C ASP A 408 -15.17 -3.13 -15.26
N MET A 409 -14.87 -4.43 -15.18
CA MET A 409 -13.73 -4.96 -14.42
C MET A 409 -12.42 -4.96 -15.21
N ALA A 410 -12.44 -4.61 -16.51
CA ALA A 410 -11.24 -4.62 -17.34
C ALA A 410 -10.31 -3.46 -16.96
N GLY A 411 -9.17 -3.79 -16.35
CA GLY A 411 -8.16 -2.82 -15.93
C GLY A 411 -7.02 -3.46 -15.18
N GLY A 412 -6.00 -2.68 -14.86
CA GLY A 412 -4.78 -3.15 -14.19
C GLY A 412 -4.74 -2.87 -12.69
N PHE A 413 -5.59 -1.94 -12.18
CA PHE A 413 -5.66 -1.66 -10.75
C PHE A 413 -7.07 -1.23 -10.32
N ALA A 414 -7.61 -1.91 -9.31
CA ALA A 414 -8.96 -1.69 -8.79
C ALA A 414 -8.92 -0.79 -7.55
N VAL A 415 -9.08 0.52 -7.77
CA VAL A 415 -8.87 1.55 -6.74
C VAL A 415 -9.81 1.40 -5.54
N LEU A 416 -11.10 1.10 -5.80
CA LEU A 416 -12.16 1.09 -4.79
C LEU A 416 -12.59 -0.32 -4.35
N LYS A 417 -11.83 -1.39 -4.70
CA LYS A 417 -12.24 -2.78 -4.44
C LYS A 417 -12.51 -3.10 -2.96
N ASP A 418 -11.87 -2.37 -2.05
CA ASP A 418 -12.02 -2.54 -0.60
C ASP A 418 -12.90 -1.46 0.05
N VAL A 419 -13.46 -0.53 -0.75
CA VAL A 419 -14.27 0.60 -0.29
C VAL A 419 -15.75 0.31 -0.51
N SER A 420 -16.56 0.28 0.57
CA SER A 420 -18.00 0.09 0.46
C SER A 420 -18.69 1.30 -0.18
N LYS A 421 -19.84 1.10 -0.82
CA LYS A 421 -20.59 2.18 -1.48
C LYS A 421 -20.87 3.38 -0.57
N THR A 422 -21.24 3.13 0.67
CA THR A 422 -21.47 4.20 1.65
C THR A 422 -20.20 5.00 1.94
N MET A 423 -19.06 4.33 2.01
CA MET A 423 -17.76 4.97 2.22
C MET A 423 -17.30 5.76 0.99
N VAL A 424 -17.68 5.35 -0.24
CA VAL A 424 -17.42 6.11 -1.47
C VAL A 424 -18.01 7.52 -1.34
N TYR A 425 -19.27 7.64 -0.90
CA TYR A 425 -19.92 8.94 -0.69
C TYR A 425 -19.20 9.77 0.37
N GLN A 426 -18.86 9.17 1.51
CA GLN A 426 -18.12 9.84 2.59
C GLN A 426 -16.76 10.36 2.14
N LEU A 427 -16.05 9.60 1.31
CA LEU A 427 -14.76 10.00 0.76
C LEU A 427 -14.90 11.11 -0.30
N CYS A 428 -15.98 11.12 -1.10
CA CYS A 428 -16.27 12.24 -1.99
C CYS A 428 -16.52 13.54 -1.21
N GLU A 429 -17.33 13.47 -0.15
CA GLU A 429 -17.57 14.61 0.75
C GLU A 429 -16.29 15.08 1.43
N TYR A 430 -15.49 14.13 1.95
CA TYR A 430 -14.19 14.44 2.54
C TYR A 430 -13.25 15.14 1.53
N ARG A 431 -13.16 14.63 0.30
CA ARG A 431 -12.30 15.23 -0.72
C ARG A 431 -12.75 16.65 -1.07
N ASN A 432 -14.04 16.90 -1.16
CA ASN A 432 -14.61 18.23 -1.43
C ASN A 432 -14.43 19.23 -0.28
N GLN A 433 -14.19 18.77 0.95
CA GLN A 433 -13.80 19.66 2.06
C GLN A 433 -12.41 20.27 1.86
N MET A 434 -11.51 19.60 1.13
CA MET A 434 -10.18 20.12 0.83
C MET A 434 -10.23 21.18 -0.30
N SER A 435 -10.89 20.84 -1.40
CA SER A 435 -11.24 21.73 -2.50
C SER A 435 -12.37 21.08 -3.32
N ARG A 436 -13.34 21.88 -3.74
CA ARG A 436 -14.49 21.38 -4.50
C ARG A 436 -14.07 20.97 -5.91
N VAL A 437 -13.98 19.67 -6.17
CA VAL A 437 -13.62 19.09 -7.46
C VAL A 437 -14.60 18.05 -7.97
N ILE A 438 -15.44 17.50 -7.08
CA ILE A 438 -16.50 16.57 -7.45
C ILE A 438 -17.81 17.38 -7.45
N PRO A 439 -18.51 17.51 -8.59
CA PRO A 439 -19.80 18.18 -8.66
C PRO A 439 -20.78 17.62 -7.62
N GLU A 440 -21.46 18.50 -6.88
CA GLU A 440 -22.38 18.09 -5.79
C GLU A 440 -23.51 17.19 -6.31
N ARG A 441 -23.93 17.41 -7.55
CA ARG A 441 -24.94 16.63 -8.23
C ARG A 441 -24.56 15.16 -8.36
N ILE A 442 -23.29 14.83 -8.63
CA ILE A 442 -22.75 13.46 -8.65
C ILE A 442 -22.93 12.77 -7.28
N ILE A 443 -22.69 13.51 -6.19
CA ILE A 443 -22.79 12.97 -4.83
C ILE A 443 -24.25 12.75 -4.42
N ARG A 444 -25.16 13.64 -4.84
CA ARG A 444 -26.57 13.62 -4.41
C ARG A 444 -27.49 12.79 -5.27
N ARG A 445 -27.10 12.53 -6.53
CA ARG A 445 -27.90 11.75 -7.47
C ARG A 445 -27.97 10.28 -7.05
N ALA A 446 -29.13 9.67 -7.22
CA ALA A 446 -29.29 8.22 -7.04
C ALA A 446 -28.39 7.47 -8.04
N PRO A 447 -27.77 6.36 -7.63
CA PRO A 447 -26.96 5.52 -8.54
C PRO A 447 -27.84 5.02 -9.71
N SER A 448 -27.27 5.07 -10.92
CA SER A 448 -27.86 4.49 -12.13
C SER A 448 -26.76 3.88 -12.98
N ALA A 449 -27.04 2.76 -13.63
CA ALA A 449 -26.10 2.11 -14.55
C ALA A 449 -26.22 2.62 -15.98
N GLU A 450 -27.33 3.24 -16.35
CA GLU A 450 -27.60 3.82 -17.69
C GLU A 450 -27.32 2.85 -18.84
N LEU A 451 -27.66 1.56 -18.67
CA LEU A 451 -27.45 0.49 -19.65
C LEU A 451 -28.74 0.10 -20.41
N ARG A 452 -29.91 0.55 -19.94
CA ARG A 452 -31.21 0.35 -20.52
C ARG A 452 -32.13 1.54 -20.25
N PRO A 453 -33.30 1.65 -20.98
CA PRO A 453 -34.30 2.67 -20.69
C PRO A 453 -34.77 2.61 -19.24
N ASP A 454 -35.01 3.77 -18.62
CA ASP A 454 -35.62 3.92 -17.28
C ASP A 454 -34.84 3.28 -16.11
N GLN A 455 -33.54 3.13 -16.25
CA GLN A 455 -32.65 2.57 -15.23
C GLN A 455 -32.06 3.65 -14.33
#